data_a82fd7305fd9f672269f0b9c7bb70bf6
#
_entry.id   a82fd7305fd9f672269f0b9c7bb70bf6
#
_cell.length_a   1.000
_cell.length_b   1.000
_cell.length_c   1.000
_cell.angle_alpha   90.00
_cell.angle_beta   90.00
_cell.angle_gamma   90.00
#
_symmetry.space_group_name_H-M   'P 1'
#
loop_
_entity.id
_entity.type
_entity.pdbx_description
1 polymer ?
#
loop_
_entity_poly.entity_id
_entity_poly.type
_entity_poly.pdbx_seq_one_letter_code
_entity_poly.pdbx_strand_id
1 'polypeptide(L)'
;IFENVPKDRNTLLFSATMSREVERVAKSYLTDYKEIVVGSRNEGAEHVNHIYYMVHARDKYLALKRIVDFYPKIFAIIFCRTKIETQEVADKLIKDGYNAEALHGDLSQQQRDLTMQKFRQHTVQLLVATDVAARGLDVDDLTHVINYGLPDDIENYTHRSGRTGRAGKKGTSISIIHSKEKTKVRNIEREIGKEFVDGVL
;
A
#
# COMPACT_ATOMS: atom_id res chain seq x y z
N ILE A 1 1.06 26.22 15.67
CA ILE A 1 2.43 26.28 15.10
C ILE A 1 2.61 27.56 14.31
N PHE A 2 1.71 27.92 13.38
CA PHE A 2 1.85 29.08 12.50
C PHE A 2 1.80 30.44 13.22
N GLU A 3 1.18 30.49 14.39
CA GLU A 3 1.13 31.71 15.22
C GLU A 3 2.48 32.08 15.87
N ASN A 4 3.37 31.10 16.01
CA ASN A 4 4.64 31.22 16.70
C ASN A 4 5.86 31.29 15.76
N VAL A 5 5.65 31.51 14.47
CA VAL A 5 6.74 31.63 13.49
C VAL A 5 6.72 33.01 12.83
N PRO A 6 7.87 33.53 12.37
CA PRO A 6 7.94 34.84 11.71
C PRO A 6 6.95 34.97 10.57
N LYS A 7 6.37 36.17 10.42
CA LYS A 7 5.45 36.45 9.30
C LYS A 7 6.17 36.51 7.96
N ASP A 8 7.41 36.96 7.98
CA ASP A 8 8.31 37.00 6.82
C ASP A 8 9.07 35.66 6.71
N ARG A 9 8.40 34.68 6.12
CA ARG A 9 8.95 33.34 5.90
C ARG A 9 8.54 32.78 4.56
N ASN A 10 9.38 31.95 3.98
CA ASN A 10 9.00 31.07 2.88
C ASN A 10 8.38 29.79 3.46
N THR A 11 7.15 29.49 3.03
CA THR A 11 6.46 28.26 3.45
C THR A 11 6.37 27.33 2.24
N LEU A 12 6.85 26.10 2.38
CA LEU A 12 6.80 25.09 1.35
C LEU A 12 5.95 23.92 1.85
N LEU A 13 5.02 23.47 1.02
CA LEU A 13 4.21 22.29 1.27
C LEU A 13 4.56 21.22 0.22
N PHE A 14 4.96 20.05 0.67
CA PHE A 14 5.17 18.89 -0.17
C PHE A 14 4.17 17.81 0.18
N SER A 15 3.45 17.30 -0.80
CA SER A 15 2.53 16.20 -0.63
C SER A 15 2.52 15.32 -1.88
N ALA A 16 2.50 14.01 -1.68
CA ALA A 16 2.32 13.06 -2.79
C ALA A 16 0.84 12.96 -3.21
N THR A 17 -0.08 13.33 -2.32
CA THR A 17 -1.53 13.30 -2.54
C THR A 17 -2.12 14.64 -2.14
N MET A 18 -3.01 15.19 -2.97
CA MET A 18 -3.70 16.44 -2.70
C MET A 18 -5.19 16.14 -2.43
N SER A 19 -5.47 15.65 -1.21
CA SER A 19 -6.86 15.50 -0.76
C SER A 19 -7.51 16.86 -0.58
N ARG A 20 -8.86 16.91 -0.61
CA ARG A 20 -9.61 18.17 -0.37
C ARG A 20 -9.27 18.79 0.99
N GLU A 21 -8.90 17.99 1.96
CA GLU A 21 -8.52 18.45 3.30
C GLU A 21 -7.12 19.10 3.28
N VAL A 22 -6.14 18.46 2.63
CA VAL A 22 -4.80 19.02 2.44
C VAL A 22 -4.87 20.31 1.62
N GLU A 23 -5.68 20.36 0.57
CA GLU A 23 -5.89 21.55 -0.24
C GLU A 23 -6.49 22.70 0.58
N ARG A 24 -7.46 22.39 1.46
CA ARG A 24 -8.05 23.40 2.38
C ARG A 24 -7.01 23.94 3.35
N VAL A 25 -6.20 23.08 3.93
CA VAL A 25 -5.10 23.46 4.82
C VAL A 25 -4.08 24.32 4.06
N ALA A 26 -3.66 23.90 2.87
CA ALA A 26 -2.76 24.68 2.03
C ALA A 26 -3.28 26.11 1.78
N LYS A 27 -4.53 26.24 1.33
CA LYS A 27 -5.18 27.53 1.08
C LYS A 27 -5.35 28.40 2.32
N SER A 28 -5.39 27.79 3.51
CA SER A 28 -5.53 28.54 4.78
C SER A 28 -4.21 29.18 5.23
N TYR A 29 -3.07 28.60 4.86
CA TYR A 29 -1.77 29.02 5.38
C TYR A 29 -0.79 29.53 4.31
N LEU A 30 -1.06 29.27 3.04
CA LEU A 30 -0.27 29.74 1.91
C LEU A 30 -1.03 30.86 1.20
N THR A 31 -0.47 32.06 1.18
CA THR A 31 -0.96 33.19 0.40
C THR A 31 -0.08 33.36 -0.83
N ASP A 32 -0.70 33.59 -1.99
CA ASP A 32 0.01 33.81 -3.26
C ASP A 32 1.05 32.74 -3.59
N TYR A 33 0.66 31.46 -3.41
CA TYR A 33 1.55 30.31 -3.61
C TYR A 33 1.59 29.86 -5.07
N LYS A 34 2.75 29.34 -5.48
CA LYS A 34 2.92 28.65 -6.76
C LYS A 34 2.78 27.15 -6.55
N GLU A 35 1.82 26.53 -7.24
CA GLU A 35 1.68 25.08 -7.27
C GLU A 35 2.57 24.50 -8.38
N ILE A 36 3.41 23.54 -8.02
CA ILE A 36 4.24 22.78 -8.96
C ILE A 36 3.81 21.33 -8.85
N VAL A 37 3.21 20.79 -9.90
CA VAL A 37 2.81 19.39 -10.00
C VAL A 37 3.84 18.66 -10.86
N VAL A 38 4.40 17.59 -10.31
CA VAL A 38 5.30 16.69 -11.04
C VAL A 38 4.52 15.39 -11.28
N GLY A 39 4.28 15.05 -12.54
CA GLY A 39 3.41 13.94 -12.92
C GLY A 39 1.92 14.32 -12.96
N SER A 40 1.04 13.37 -13.25
CA SER A 40 -0.40 13.55 -13.13
C SER A 40 -0.89 13.16 -11.74
N ARG A 41 -2.03 13.73 -11.30
CA ARG A 41 -2.63 13.42 -9.98
C ARG A 41 -2.88 11.92 -9.74
N ASN A 42 -2.80 11.08 -10.78
CA ASN A 42 -3.10 9.64 -10.74
C ASN A 42 -2.08 8.78 -11.51
N GLU A 43 -0.90 9.28 -11.87
CA GLU A 43 0.10 8.53 -12.68
C GLU A 43 0.49 7.18 -12.03
N GLY A 44 0.56 7.10 -10.70
CA GLY A 44 0.84 5.84 -10.01
C GLY A 44 -0.23 4.75 -10.20
N ALA A 45 -1.45 5.12 -10.61
CA ALA A 45 -2.53 4.17 -10.86
C ALA A 45 -2.58 3.69 -12.33
N GLU A 46 -1.99 4.42 -13.28
CA GLU A 46 -2.09 4.10 -14.72
C GLU A 46 -1.43 2.78 -15.09
N HIS A 47 -0.33 2.43 -14.43
CA HIS A 47 0.44 1.21 -14.70
C HIS A 47 0.12 0.06 -13.73
N VAL A 48 -0.90 0.22 -12.88
CA VAL A 48 -1.30 -0.80 -11.91
C VAL A 48 -2.61 -1.46 -12.36
N ASN A 49 -2.59 -2.80 -12.45
CA ASN A 49 -3.79 -3.60 -12.60
C ASN A 49 -4.41 -3.81 -11.22
N HIS A 50 -5.69 -3.50 -11.06
CA HIS A 50 -6.42 -3.68 -9.82
C HIS A 50 -7.33 -4.90 -9.94
N ILE A 51 -7.14 -5.87 -9.03
CA ILE A 51 -7.89 -7.13 -9.00
C ILE A 51 -8.46 -7.32 -7.60
N TYR A 52 -9.67 -7.82 -7.48
CA TYR A 52 -10.16 -8.31 -6.20
C TYR A 52 -10.60 -9.77 -6.30
N TYR A 53 -10.41 -10.51 -5.22
CA TYR A 53 -10.94 -11.85 -5.03
C TYR A 53 -11.91 -11.84 -3.85
N MET A 54 -13.15 -12.21 -4.11
CA MET A 54 -14.18 -12.26 -3.07
C MET A 54 -14.25 -13.65 -2.46
N VAL A 55 -13.94 -13.74 -1.16
CA VAL A 55 -13.86 -15.01 -0.43
C VAL A 55 -14.59 -14.91 0.92
N HIS A 56 -14.88 -16.05 1.53
CA HIS A 56 -15.31 -16.07 2.93
C HIS A 56 -14.14 -15.72 3.85
N ALA A 57 -14.43 -15.09 5.00
CA ALA A 57 -13.38 -14.66 5.94
C ALA A 57 -12.46 -15.82 6.39
N ARG A 58 -12.99 -17.02 6.56
CA ARG A 58 -12.24 -18.24 6.89
C ARG A 58 -11.27 -18.69 5.82
N ASP A 59 -11.53 -18.31 4.56
CA ASP A 59 -10.79 -18.78 3.39
C ASP A 59 -9.73 -17.75 2.91
N LYS A 60 -9.62 -16.59 3.58
CA LYS A 60 -8.69 -15.51 3.19
C LYS A 60 -7.23 -15.99 3.07
N TYR A 61 -6.77 -16.78 4.03
CA TYR A 61 -5.40 -17.27 3.99
C TYR A 61 -5.18 -18.28 2.84
N LEU A 62 -6.17 -19.14 2.58
CA LEU A 62 -6.11 -20.07 1.45
C LEU A 62 -6.09 -19.32 0.12
N ALA A 63 -6.88 -18.26 0.00
CA ALA A 63 -6.85 -17.38 -1.16
C ALA A 63 -5.47 -16.71 -1.35
N LEU A 64 -4.87 -16.21 -0.26
CA LEU A 64 -3.52 -15.66 -0.30
C LEU A 64 -2.50 -16.68 -0.83
N LYS A 65 -2.53 -17.91 -0.33
CA LYS A 65 -1.64 -18.99 -0.82
C LYS A 65 -1.81 -19.24 -2.30
N ARG A 66 -3.04 -19.38 -2.79
CA ARG A 66 -3.31 -19.60 -4.22
C ARG A 66 -2.80 -18.44 -5.08
N ILE A 67 -2.94 -17.20 -4.62
CA ILE A 67 -2.40 -16.03 -5.31
C ILE A 67 -0.88 -16.13 -5.39
N VAL A 68 -0.21 -16.43 -4.28
CA VAL A 68 1.26 -16.54 -4.25
C VAL A 68 1.75 -17.69 -5.14
N ASP A 69 1.08 -18.84 -5.10
CA ASP A 69 1.43 -20.01 -5.92
C ASP A 69 1.22 -19.75 -7.42
N PHE A 70 0.21 -18.95 -7.77
CA PHE A 70 -0.08 -18.59 -9.16
C PHE A 70 1.02 -17.70 -9.78
N TYR A 71 1.71 -16.89 -8.97
CA TYR A 71 2.76 -15.99 -9.41
C TYR A 71 4.15 -16.43 -8.91
N PRO A 72 4.83 -17.39 -9.55
CA PRO A 72 6.06 -18.00 -9.03
C PRO A 72 7.24 -17.01 -8.87
N LYS A 73 7.18 -15.87 -9.55
CA LYS A 73 8.18 -14.79 -9.43
C LYS A 73 7.65 -13.59 -8.65
N ILE A 74 6.69 -13.83 -7.76
CA ILE A 74 6.10 -12.75 -6.97
C ILE A 74 7.15 -12.10 -6.06
N PHE A 75 7.20 -10.77 -6.07
CA PHE A 75 7.91 -9.96 -5.11
C PHE A 75 6.92 -8.91 -4.60
N ALA A 76 6.46 -9.07 -3.37
CA ALA A 76 5.26 -8.38 -2.92
C ALA A 76 5.32 -7.87 -1.48
N ILE A 77 4.55 -6.81 -1.24
CA ILE A 77 4.12 -6.42 0.11
C ILE A 77 2.67 -6.89 0.29
N ILE A 78 2.43 -7.59 1.41
CA ILE A 78 1.12 -8.02 1.87
C ILE A 78 0.69 -7.10 3.01
N PHE A 79 -0.31 -6.28 2.79
CA PHE A 79 -0.82 -5.34 3.78
C PHE A 79 -1.88 -5.98 4.65
N CYS A 80 -1.63 -5.99 5.97
CA CYS A 80 -2.57 -6.37 7.00
C CYS A 80 -3.02 -5.16 7.82
N ARG A 81 -4.19 -5.26 8.47
CA ARG A 81 -4.77 -4.13 9.21
C ARG A 81 -4.13 -3.92 10.58
N THR A 82 -3.73 -4.99 11.24
CA THR A 82 -3.18 -4.97 12.60
C THR A 82 -1.82 -5.67 12.67
N LYS A 83 -1.01 -5.28 13.65
CA LYS A 83 0.28 -5.95 13.92
C LYS A 83 0.13 -7.44 14.27
N ILE A 84 -0.96 -7.81 14.94
CA ILE A 84 -1.26 -9.21 15.28
C ILE A 84 -1.54 -10.00 14.00
N GLU A 85 -2.44 -9.51 13.15
CA GLU A 85 -2.75 -10.15 11.86
C GLU A 85 -1.48 -10.25 10.96
N THR A 86 -0.63 -9.20 10.98
CA THR A 86 0.64 -9.17 10.25
C THR A 86 1.54 -10.32 10.67
N GLN A 87 1.74 -10.50 11.99
CA GLN A 87 2.58 -11.58 12.51
C GLN A 87 1.97 -12.96 12.23
N GLU A 88 0.67 -13.14 12.47
CA GLU A 88 -0.02 -14.42 12.21
C GLU A 88 0.05 -14.84 10.73
N VAL A 89 -0.13 -13.90 9.80
CA VAL A 89 -0.05 -14.19 8.36
C VAL A 89 1.38 -14.55 7.96
N ALA A 90 2.37 -13.80 8.46
CA ALA A 90 3.77 -14.10 8.19
C ALA A 90 4.18 -15.48 8.73
N ASP A 91 3.81 -15.79 9.97
CA ASP A 91 4.12 -17.09 10.60
C ASP A 91 3.50 -18.26 9.84
N LYS A 92 2.25 -18.12 9.38
CA LYS A 92 1.59 -19.12 8.54
C LYS A 92 2.30 -19.32 7.21
N LEU A 93 2.70 -18.23 6.55
CA LEU A 93 3.45 -18.31 5.28
C LEU A 93 4.81 -19.00 5.47
N ILE A 94 5.54 -18.64 6.53
CA ILE A 94 6.83 -19.25 6.86
C ILE A 94 6.65 -20.76 7.15
N LYS A 95 5.64 -21.11 7.94
CA LYS A 95 5.31 -22.51 8.26
C LYS A 95 4.95 -23.33 7.02
N ASP A 96 4.30 -22.71 6.05
CA ASP A 96 3.93 -23.34 4.77
C ASP A 96 5.08 -23.32 3.74
N GLY A 97 6.28 -22.86 4.13
CA GLY A 97 7.49 -22.89 3.31
C GLY A 97 7.70 -21.68 2.39
N TYR A 98 6.91 -20.63 2.53
CA TYR A 98 7.13 -19.39 1.78
C TYR A 98 8.23 -18.52 2.39
N ASN A 99 8.94 -17.81 1.53
CA ASN A 99 9.98 -16.87 1.93
C ASN A 99 9.34 -15.52 2.32
N ALA A 100 8.89 -15.42 3.58
CA ALA A 100 8.15 -14.30 4.12
C ALA A 100 8.77 -13.78 5.42
N GLU A 101 8.62 -12.49 5.68
CA GLU A 101 8.93 -11.86 6.98
C GLU A 101 7.85 -10.82 7.33
N ALA A 102 7.66 -10.59 8.64
CA ALA A 102 6.76 -9.59 9.17
C ALA A 102 7.45 -8.24 9.38
N LEU A 103 6.71 -7.14 9.17
CA LEU A 103 7.15 -5.78 9.47
C LEU A 103 6.03 -5.01 10.19
N HIS A 104 6.17 -4.77 11.49
CA HIS A 104 5.18 -4.07 12.30
C HIS A 104 5.83 -3.32 13.48
N GLY A 105 5.01 -2.56 14.21
CA GLY A 105 5.50 -1.64 15.24
C GLY A 105 6.14 -2.28 16.48
N ASP A 106 5.92 -3.59 16.72
CA ASP A 106 6.51 -4.27 17.89
C ASP A 106 7.94 -4.78 17.64
N LEU A 107 8.43 -4.70 16.39
CA LEU A 107 9.81 -5.02 16.07
C LEU A 107 10.75 -3.91 16.57
N SER A 108 11.90 -4.31 17.12
CA SER A 108 12.97 -3.36 17.41
C SER A 108 13.48 -2.71 16.12
N GLN A 109 14.13 -1.55 16.23
CA GLN A 109 14.70 -0.88 15.05
C GLN A 109 15.71 -1.79 14.34
N GLN A 110 16.54 -2.51 15.07
CA GLN A 110 17.50 -3.46 14.49
C GLN A 110 16.82 -4.58 13.70
N GLN A 111 15.73 -5.15 14.22
CA GLN A 111 14.93 -6.16 13.51
C GLN A 111 14.32 -5.59 12.22
N ARG A 112 13.76 -4.39 12.31
CA ARG A 112 13.19 -3.68 11.14
C ARG A 112 14.23 -3.47 10.05
N ASP A 113 15.41 -2.97 10.42
CA ASP A 113 16.50 -2.70 9.48
C ASP A 113 16.98 -3.98 8.81
N LEU A 114 17.11 -5.07 9.57
CA LEU A 114 17.50 -6.38 9.04
C LEU A 114 16.44 -6.94 8.07
N THR A 115 15.16 -6.91 8.44
CA THR A 115 14.05 -7.33 7.57
C THR A 115 14.05 -6.53 6.27
N MET A 116 14.21 -5.22 6.38
CA MET A 116 14.25 -4.34 5.21
C MET A 116 15.47 -4.58 4.32
N GLN A 117 16.63 -4.83 4.92
CA GLN A 117 17.82 -5.19 4.16
C GLN A 117 17.60 -6.47 3.37
N LYS A 118 17.10 -7.53 3.99
CA LYS A 118 16.78 -8.80 3.33
C LYS A 118 15.77 -8.61 2.20
N PHE A 119 14.73 -7.81 2.43
CA PHE A 119 13.70 -7.55 1.42
C PHE A 119 14.27 -6.79 0.22
N ARG A 120 15.06 -5.73 0.42
CA ARG A 120 15.75 -5.01 -0.68
C ARG A 120 16.75 -5.89 -1.46
N GLN A 121 17.36 -6.85 -0.80
CA GLN A 121 18.28 -7.81 -1.42
C GLN A 121 17.56 -9.00 -2.10
N HIS A 122 16.20 -8.98 -2.13
CA HIS A 122 15.36 -10.07 -2.66
C HIS A 122 15.60 -11.44 -2.00
N THR A 123 16.21 -11.48 -0.81
CA THR A 123 16.33 -12.70 0.00
C THR A 123 15.04 -13.05 0.73
N VAL A 124 14.13 -12.10 0.84
CA VAL A 124 12.72 -12.26 1.25
C VAL A 124 11.83 -11.85 0.08
N GLN A 125 10.86 -12.69 -0.27
CA GLN A 125 9.95 -12.42 -1.39
C GLN A 125 8.64 -11.75 -0.96
N LEU A 126 8.16 -12.07 0.23
CA LEU A 126 6.87 -11.62 0.76
C LEU A 126 7.09 -10.84 2.06
N LEU A 127 6.89 -9.55 1.99
CA LEU A 127 6.90 -8.71 3.20
C LEU A 127 5.47 -8.51 3.69
N VAL A 128 5.14 -9.05 4.86
CA VAL A 128 3.83 -8.84 5.50
C VAL A 128 3.92 -7.64 6.41
N ALA A 129 3.15 -6.58 6.16
CA ALA A 129 3.34 -5.32 6.86
C ALA A 129 2.02 -4.61 7.21
N THR A 130 2.07 -3.75 8.24
CA THR A 130 1.04 -2.74 8.49
C THR A 130 1.32 -1.48 7.68
N ASP A 131 0.29 -0.64 7.44
CA ASP A 131 0.47 0.64 6.73
C ASP A 131 1.52 1.53 7.40
N VAL A 132 1.49 1.63 8.72
CA VAL A 132 2.42 2.47 9.49
C VAL A 132 3.87 2.00 9.32
N ALA A 133 4.09 0.68 9.39
CA ALA A 133 5.42 0.12 9.25
C ALA A 133 5.96 0.21 7.82
N ALA A 134 5.06 0.18 6.82
CA ALA A 134 5.40 0.30 5.41
C ALA A 134 5.56 1.74 4.92
N ARG A 135 5.27 2.75 5.75
CA ARG A 135 5.49 4.15 5.37
C ARG A 135 6.96 4.44 5.16
N GLY A 136 7.27 5.15 4.08
CA GLY A 136 8.65 5.51 3.75
C GLY A 136 9.51 4.37 3.24
N LEU A 137 8.93 3.17 3.01
CA LEU A 137 9.66 2.10 2.35
C LEU A 137 9.97 2.51 0.91
N ASP A 138 11.25 2.67 0.65
CA ASP A 138 11.77 2.82 -0.70
C ASP A 138 12.25 1.45 -1.17
N VAL A 139 11.38 0.77 -1.90
CA VAL A 139 11.63 -0.53 -2.49
C VAL A 139 11.14 -0.50 -3.92
N ASP A 140 12.07 -0.71 -4.82
CA ASP A 140 11.80 -0.82 -6.24
C ASP A 140 11.42 -2.25 -6.63
N ASP A 141 10.87 -2.37 -7.83
CA ASP A 141 10.61 -3.67 -8.49
C ASP A 141 9.54 -4.56 -7.84
N LEU A 142 8.71 -4.03 -6.95
CA LEU A 142 7.56 -4.76 -6.46
C LEU A 142 6.65 -5.14 -7.62
N THR A 143 6.46 -6.45 -7.81
CA THR A 143 5.55 -6.97 -8.84
C THR A 143 4.10 -6.86 -8.40
N HIS A 144 3.86 -7.07 -7.12
CA HIS A 144 2.53 -7.08 -6.54
C HIS A 144 2.43 -6.32 -5.22
N VAL A 145 1.27 -5.75 -5.00
CA VAL A 145 0.78 -5.33 -3.69
C VAL A 145 -0.46 -6.17 -3.38
N ILE A 146 -0.49 -6.80 -2.22
CA ILE A 146 -1.63 -7.61 -1.79
C ILE A 146 -2.27 -6.96 -0.57
N ASN A 147 -3.54 -6.56 -0.70
CA ASN A 147 -4.34 -6.13 0.42
C ASN A 147 -5.01 -7.36 1.04
N TYR A 148 -4.48 -7.89 2.12
CA TYR A 148 -5.11 -8.97 2.90
C TYR A 148 -6.42 -8.54 3.55
N GLY A 149 -6.67 -7.25 3.60
CA GLY A 149 -7.91 -6.56 3.87
C GLY A 149 -7.82 -5.15 3.31
N LEU A 150 -8.93 -4.64 2.78
CA LEU A 150 -8.99 -3.26 2.29
C LEU A 150 -8.71 -2.28 3.43
N PRO A 151 -7.95 -1.21 3.21
CA PRO A 151 -7.78 -0.15 4.18
C PRO A 151 -9.11 0.58 4.43
N ASP A 152 -9.20 1.30 5.55
CA ASP A 152 -10.43 2.01 5.90
C ASP A 152 -10.65 3.26 5.05
N ASP A 153 -9.60 3.88 4.59
CA ASP A 153 -9.65 5.04 3.71
C ASP A 153 -9.02 4.75 2.33
N ILE A 154 -9.47 5.51 1.33
CA ILE A 154 -9.09 5.36 -0.07
C ILE A 154 -7.65 5.86 -0.29
N GLU A 155 -7.21 6.86 0.46
CA GLU A 155 -5.86 7.40 0.36
C GLU A 155 -4.82 6.33 0.71
N ASN A 156 -5.06 5.56 1.77
CA ASN A 156 -4.20 4.42 2.11
C ASN A 156 -4.19 3.36 1.01
N TYR A 157 -5.33 3.11 0.34
CA TYR A 157 -5.35 2.21 -0.81
C TYR A 157 -4.42 2.69 -1.93
N THR A 158 -4.50 3.97 -2.26
CA THR A 158 -3.65 4.59 -3.28
C THR A 158 -2.17 4.51 -2.90
N HIS A 159 -1.85 4.80 -1.64
CA HIS A 159 -0.48 4.69 -1.12
C HIS A 159 0.06 3.26 -1.15
N ARG A 160 -0.79 2.25 -0.88
CA ARG A 160 -0.41 0.84 -0.97
C ARG A 160 -0.18 0.44 -2.43
N SER A 161 -1.15 0.67 -3.30
CA SER A 161 -1.06 0.30 -4.72
C SER A 161 0.08 1.02 -5.43
N GLY A 162 0.39 2.25 -5.07
CA GLY A 162 1.53 3.02 -5.58
C GLY A 162 2.91 2.49 -5.15
N ARG A 163 2.98 1.37 -4.42
CA ARG A 163 4.26 0.67 -4.16
C ARG A 163 4.68 -0.23 -5.31
N THR A 164 3.79 -0.57 -6.23
CA THR A 164 4.08 -1.27 -7.48
C THR A 164 3.78 -0.39 -8.70
N GLY A 165 4.14 -0.82 -9.88
CA GLY A 165 3.90 -0.08 -11.12
C GLY A 165 4.75 1.19 -11.29
N ARG A 166 5.91 1.27 -10.64
CA ARG A 166 6.82 2.42 -10.70
C ARG A 166 7.74 2.38 -11.92
N ALA A 167 8.27 3.56 -12.28
CA ALA A 167 9.25 3.72 -13.36
C ALA A 167 8.80 3.12 -14.72
N GLY A 168 7.50 3.23 -15.04
CA GLY A 168 6.94 2.70 -16.29
C GLY A 168 6.75 1.18 -16.32
N LYS A 169 7.05 0.47 -15.25
CA LYS A 169 6.78 -0.97 -15.14
C LYS A 169 5.31 -1.23 -14.80
N LYS A 170 4.77 -2.33 -15.29
CA LYS A 170 3.43 -2.78 -14.91
C LYS A 170 3.46 -3.40 -13.52
N GLY A 171 2.48 -3.06 -12.69
CA GLY A 171 2.28 -3.63 -11.37
C GLY A 171 0.89 -4.21 -11.19
N THR A 172 0.68 -4.99 -10.14
CA THR A 172 -0.62 -5.56 -9.82
C THR A 172 -0.96 -5.30 -8.35
N SER A 173 -2.13 -4.74 -8.10
CA SER A 173 -2.70 -4.57 -6.77
C SER A 173 -3.86 -5.54 -6.59
N ILE A 174 -3.71 -6.50 -5.70
CA ILE A 174 -4.69 -7.54 -5.42
C ILE A 174 -5.35 -7.27 -4.08
N SER A 175 -6.67 -7.36 -4.01
CA SER A 175 -7.43 -7.21 -2.77
C SER A 175 -8.21 -8.49 -2.46
N ILE A 176 -7.98 -9.08 -1.29
CA ILE A 176 -8.76 -10.21 -0.78
C ILE A 176 -9.88 -9.65 0.08
N ILE A 177 -11.11 -9.74 -0.42
CA ILE A 177 -12.28 -9.10 0.20
C ILE A 177 -13.34 -10.13 0.60
N HIS A 178 -14.24 -9.74 1.48
CA HIS A 178 -15.51 -10.45 1.71
C HIS A 178 -16.68 -9.65 1.11
N SER A 179 -17.84 -10.28 0.99
CA SER A 179 -19.01 -9.71 0.29
C SER A 179 -19.45 -8.33 0.80
N LYS A 180 -19.30 -8.06 2.11
CA LYS A 180 -19.63 -6.76 2.72
C LYS A 180 -18.72 -5.63 2.27
N GLU A 181 -17.52 -5.92 1.74
CA GLU A 181 -16.55 -4.93 1.29
C GLU A 181 -16.74 -4.53 -0.18
N LYS A 182 -17.66 -5.13 -0.91
CA LYS A 182 -17.91 -4.84 -2.32
C LYS A 182 -18.26 -3.36 -2.58
N THR A 183 -19.01 -2.74 -1.68
CA THR A 183 -19.29 -1.29 -1.76
C THR A 183 -18.03 -0.46 -1.61
N LYS A 184 -17.09 -0.88 -0.75
CA LYS A 184 -15.80 -0.23 -0.57
C LYS A 184 -14.95 -0.28 -1.84
N VAL A 185 -14.94 -1.43 -2.52
CA VAL A 185 -14.28 -1.57 -3.84
C VAL A 185 -14.83 -0.54 -4.83
N ARG A 186 -16.16 -0.45 -4.98
CA ARG A 186 -16.80 0.52 -5.89
C ARG A 186 -16.45 1.98 -5.58
N ASN A 187 -16.30 2.31 -4.29
CA ASN A 187 -15.88 3.65 -3.88
C ASN A 187 -14.43 3.93 -4.27
N ILE A 188 -13.56 2.94 -4.11
CA ILE A 188 -12.15 3.02 -4.54
C ILE A 188 -12.08 3.19 -6.06
N GLU A 189 -12.78 2.35 -6.84
CA GLU A 189 -12.85 2.44 -8.31
C GLU A 189 -13.22 3.85 -8.78
N ARG A 190 -14.23 4.43 -8.15
CA ARG A 190 -14.71 5.79 -8.49
C ARG A 190 -13.67 6.86 -8.20
N GLU A 191 -12.92 6.72 -7.11
CA GLU A 191 -11.91 7.71 -6.70
C GLU A 191 -10.63 7.62 -7.54
N ILE A 192 -10.18 6.39 -7.82
CA ILE A 192 -8.96 6.19 -8.64
C ILE A 192 -9.24 6.25 -10.15
N GLY A 193 -10.51 6.24 -10.56
CA GLY A 193 -10.91 6.28 -11.97
C GLY A 193 -10.60 5.00 -12.74
N LYS A 194 -10.50 3.86 -12.05
CA LYS A 194 -10.21 2.54 -12.66
C LYS A 194 -11.11 1.45 -12.08
N GLU A 195 -11.57 0.58 -12.96
CA GLU A 195 -12.33 -0.61 -12.57
C GLU A 195 -11.39 -1.71 -12.08
N PHE A 196 -11.87 -2.47 -11.10
CA PHE A 196 -11.20 -3.66 -10.63
C PHE A 196 -11.67 -4.87 -11.41
N VAL A 197 -10.76 -5.76 -11.73
CA VAL A 197 -11.09 -7.06 -12.30
C VAL A 197 -11.60 -7.98 -11.18
N ASP A 198 -12.77 -8.58 -11.37
CA ASP A 198 -13.29 -9.63 -10.50
C ASP A 198 -12.54 -10.93 -10.80
N GLY A 199 -11.65 -11.31 -9.89
CA GLY A 199 -10.83 -12.50 -10.04
C GLY A 199 -11.56 -13.75 -9.57
N VAL A 200 -11.31 -14.88 -10.23
CA VAL A 200 -11.76 -16.21 -9.82
C VAL A 200 -10.55 -17.01 -9.35
N LEU A 201 -10.60 -17.57 -8.11
CA LEU A 201 -9.55 -18.38 -7.49
C LEU A 201 -9.84 -19.89 -7.63
#